data_4455a59a55b6f6e251eea510120a8be6
#
_entry.id   4455a59a55b6f6e251eea510120a8be6
#
_cell.length_a   1.000
_cell.length_b   1.000
_cell.length_c   1.000
_cell.angle_alpha   90.00
_cell.angle_beta   90.00
_cell.angle_gamma   90.00
#
_symmetry.space_group_name_H-M   'P 1'
#
loop_
_entity.id
_entity.type
_entity.pdbx_description
1 polymer ?
#
loop_
_entity_poly.entity_id
_entity_poly.type
_entity_poly.pdbx_seq_one_letter_code
_entity_poly.pdbx_strand_id
1 'polypeptide(L)'
;MEEEDEIPEENLCLFCDQKLPSADDVFTHCKTEHNFSIIDLGRKWTLDCIQYIKLINYLRTKKPTSLDLMKIEKDPPWDNDDFLKPLIMDDGLLQYDIEYFLEQQTTETTNMAAGDPTQKGQQQTSVVMAPTEYHSLCIKLQSANKRAESAESELQRAIHDLQKMRVTVQDLLMSQSHDQPKPESMVHTLTEDEDDVYFGSYAHFSIHEDMLKDKVRTESYRNFMYENKDVFRDKVVLDVGCGTGILSMFAASAGAKQVIGVDQSEIVYQAMDIVRENNLQDKITLIKGRVEDVELPVTEVDIIISEWMGYFLLFESMLDSVLYARDKYMKSNGAVYPDKCNIQLVAIDDKDLHSKHIAFWDDVYGFKMSCMKSEVVKEASVDIVKPENIISEPAVIKEIDCCTCGIKDLQFKSDFQITLMTKGEITAIVGYFDIFFDKQCNKKVMFSTSPSSTATHWKQTVFLLEKPITVKKGDTVKGTIYCRKNRKDPRSLLITLNFENQTQTYLMQ
;
A
#
# COMPACT_ATOMS: atom_id res chain seq x y z
N MET A 1 -30.27 -10.17 13.54
CA MET A 1 -29.11 -9.76 14.31
C MET A 1 -28.87 -10.86 15.30
N GLU A 2 -28.17 -11.87 14.86
CA GLU A 2 -27.62 -12.92 15.70
C GLU A 2 -26.18 -12.49 15.97
N GLU A 3 -25.87 -12.28 17.24
CA GLU A 3 -24.51 -12.07 17.71
C GLU A 3 -23.77 -13.38 17.44
N GLU A 4 -22.79 -13.39 16.55
CA GLU A 4 -21.83 -14.48 16.43
C GLU A 4 -21.02 -14.48 17.72
N ASP A 5 -21.26 -15.46 18.57
CA ASP A 5 -20.47 -15.76 19.76
C ASP A 5 -19.02 -16.04 19.29
N GLU A 6 -18.11 -15.08 19.48
CA GLU A 6 -16.67 -15.31 19.36
C GLU A 6 -16.30 -16.45 20.31
N ILE A 7 -15.86 -17.57 19.76
CA ILE A 7 -15.33 -18.69 20.55
C ILE A 7 -14.04 -18.18 21.19
N PRO A 8 -13.92 -18.14 22.53
CA PRO A 8 -12.71 -17.65 23.18
C PRO A 8 -11.53 -18.55 22.78
N GLU A 9 -10.45 -17.95 22.27
CA GLU A 9 -9.20 -18.67 21.99
C GLU A 9 -8.65 -19.26 23.28
N GLU A 10 -8.68 -20.59 23.40
CA GLU A 10 -8.18 -21.30 24.58
C GLU A 10 -6.66 -21.48 24.47
N ASN A 11 -5.91 -20.82 25.34
CA ASN A 11 -4.46 -20.92 25.40
C ASN A 11 -4.02 -22.13 26.25
N LEU A 12 -3.18 -23.01 25.70
CA LEU A 12 -2.68 -24.18 26.39
C LEU A 12 -1.53 -23.83 27.35
N CYS A 13 -1.53 -24.40 28.56
CA CYS A 13 -0.45 -24.24 29.52
C CYS A 13 0.90 -24.76 28.94
N LEU A 14 2.02 -24.19 29.38
CA LEU A 14 3.37 -24.56 28.92
C LEU A 14 3.85 -25.90 29.51
N PHE A 15 3.26 -26.37 30.63
CA PHE A 15 3.74 -27.52 31.39
C PHE A 15 2.67 -28.61 31.63
N CYS A 16 1.39 -28.34 31.39
CA CYS A 16 0.31 -29.33 31.51
C CYS A 16 -0.75 -29.12 30.40
N ASP A 17 -1.76 -30.02 30.37
CA ASP A 17 -2.79 -29.98 29.32
C ASP A 17 -3.97 -29.06 29.66
N GLN A 18 -3.82 -28.15 30.64
CA GLN A 18 -4.86 -27.20 31.00
C GLN A 18 -4.94 -26.07 29.98
N LYS A 19 -6.16 -25.77 29.54
CA LYS A 19 -6.48 -24.66 28.63
C LYS A 19 -7.05 -23.51 29.45
N LEU A 20 -6.64 -22.30 29.13
CA LEU A 20 -6.93 -21.08 29.86
C LEU A 20 -7.36 -19.96 28.89
N PRO A 21 -8.20 -18.99 29.36
CA PRO A 21 -8.80 -18.00 28.47
C PRO A 21 -7.82 -16.99 27.85
N SER A 22 -6.71 -16.69 28.54
CA SER A 22 -5.74 -15.69 28.09
C SER A 22 -4.30 -16.13 28.34
N ALA A 23 -3.34 -15.46 27.69
CA ALA A 23 -1.91 -15.65 27.94
C ALA A 23 -1.53 -15.29 29.40
N ASP A 24 -2.12 -14.25 29.97
CA ASP A 24 -1.90 -13.84 31.36
C ASP A 24 -2.37 -14.89 32.36
N ASP A 25 -3.50 -15.55 32.07
CA ASP A 25 -3.99 -16.66 32.87
C ASP A 25 -3.05 -17.87 32.81
N VAL A 26 -2.47 -18.15 31.61
CA VAL A 26 -1.46 -19.18 31.45
C VAL A 26 -0.21 -18.87 32.27
N PHE A 27 0.28 -17.65 32.25
CA PHE A 27 1.48 -17.26 33.01
C PHE A 27 1.25 -17.26 34.49
N THR A 28 0.06 -16.84 34.92
CA THR A 28 -0.38 -16.93 36.33
C THR A 28 -0.45 -18.41 36.79
N HIS A 29 -1.06 -19.28 35.99
CA HIS A 29 -1.11 -20.72 36.24
C HIS A 29 0.28 -21.36 36.25
N CYS A 30 1.16 -21.00 35.31
CA CYS A 30 2.55 -21.48 35.33
C CYS A 30 3.29 -21.09 36.61
N LYS A 31 3.02 -19.90 37.14
CA LYS A 31 3.64 -19.42 38.37
C LYS A 31 3.09 -20.14 39.62
N THR A 32 1.78 -20.35 39.68
CA THR A 32 1.13 -20.96 40.88
C THR A 32 1.30 -22.47 40.91
N GLU A 33 1.06 -23.17 39.83
CA GLU A 33 1.00 -24.64 39.78
C GLU A 33 2.31 -25.28 39.37
N HIS A 34 3.15 -24.59 38.59
CA HIS A 34 4.41 -25.14 38.07
C HIS A 34 5.65 -24.44 38.64
N ASN A 35 5.47 -23.46 39.53
CA ASN A 35 6.53 -22.64 40.12
C ASN A 35 7.49 -22.06 39.03
N PHE A 36 6.93 -21.61 37.92
CA PHE A 36 7.64 -21.07 36.79
C PHE A 36 7.13 -19.68 36.45
N SER A 37 8.02 -18.69 36.46
CA SER A 37 7.73 -17.31 36.04
C SER A 37 8.43 -17.01 34.74
N ILE A 38 7.65 -16.82 33.65
CA ILE A 38 8.20 -16.42 32.35
C ILE A 38 8.81 -15.01 32.41
N ILE A 39 8.27 -14.16 33.28
CA ILE A 39 8.75 -12.79 33.49
C ILE A 39 10.14 -12.79 34.13
N ASP A 40 10.33 -13.61 35.16
CA ASP A 40 11.63 -13.70 35.82
C ASP A 40 12.69 -14.30 34.87
N LEU A 41 12.28 -15.26 34.04
CA LEU A 41 13.15 -15.81 33.01
C LEU A 41 13.45 -14.77 31.92
N GLY A 42 12.43 -14.02 31.50
CA GLY A 42 12.57 -12.93 30.52
C GLY A 42 13.55 -11.85 30.95
N ARG A 43 13.48 -11.46 32.21
CA ARG A 43 14.43 -10.51 32.82
C ARG A 43 15.85 -11.08 32.93
N LYS A 44 15.98 -12.33 33.35
CA LYS A 44 17.27 -12.99 33.46
C LYS A 44 18.05 -13.05 32.15
N TRP A 45 17.32 -13.27 31.04
CA TRP A 45 17.91 -13.46 29.71
C TRP A 45 17.70 -12.27 28.78
N THR A 46 17.07 -11.18 29.23
CA THR A 46 16.78 -9.98 28.44
C THR A 46 16.10 -10.32 27.12
N LEU A 47 15.00 -11.12 27.22
CA LEU A 47 14.30 -11.64 26.04
C LEU A 47 13.68 -10.50 25.23
N ASP A 48 14.05 -10.44 23.95
CA ASP A 48 13.32 -9.71 22.92
C ASP A 48 12.19 -10.59 22.35
N CYS A 49 11.38 -10.04 21.43
CA CYS A 49 10.27 -10.76 20.81
C CYS A 49 10.72 -12.05 20.09
N ILE A 50 11.90 -12.06 19.44
CA ILE A 50 12.44 -13.22 18.72
C ILE A 50 12.88 -14.31 19.72
N GLN A 51 13.59 -13.93 20.75
CA GLN A 51 14.03 -14.84 21.82
C GLN A 51 12.83 -15.42 22.58
N TYR A 52 11.77 -14.63 22.76
CA TYR A 52 10.52 -15.09 23.36
C TYR A 52 9.84 -16.16 22.50
N ILE A 53 9.70 -15.94 21.19
CA ILE A 53 9.14 -16.92 20.25
C ILE A 53 9.94 -18.23 20.29
N LYS A 54 11.26 -18.14 20.23
CA LYS A 54 12.15 -19.32 20.35
C LYS A 54 11.95 -20.05 21.67
N LEU A 55 11.80 -19.32 22.78
CA LEU A 55 11.54 -19.92 24.11
C LEU A 55 10.22 -20.68 24.14
N ILE A 56 9.10 -20.06 23.71
CA ILE A 56 7.79 -20.72 23.69
C ILE A 56 7.85 -22.01 22.85
N ASN A 57 8.40 -21.95 21.65
CA ASN A 57 8.51 -23.11 20.76
C ASN A 57 9.46 -24.18 21.32
N TYR A 58 10.52 -23.80 22.01
CA TYR A 58 11.39 -24.72 22.73
C TYR A 58 10.62 -25.47 23.85
N LEU A 59 9.85 -24.73 24.67
CA LEU A 59 9.04 -25.31 25.76
C LEU A 59 8.00 -26.29 25.20
N ARG A 60 7.32 -25.95 24.11
CA ARG A 60 6.38 -26.83 23.41
C ARG A 60 7.03 -28.09 22.84
N THR A 61 8.22 -27.93 22.25
CA THR A 61 8.94 -29.04 21.56
C THR A 61 9.63 -29.98 22.53
N LYS A 62 10.38 -29.44 23.49
CA LYS A 62 11.26 -30.22 24.38
C LYS A 62 10.59 -30.61 25.70
N LYS A 63 9.51 -29.91 26.09
CA LYS A 63 8.76 -30.14 27.34
C LYS A 63 9.66 -30.27 28.58
N PRO A 64 10.63 -29.35 28.79
CA PRO A 64 11.50 -29.39 29.96
C PRO A 64 10.67 -29.15 31.24
N THR A 65 11.16 -29.60 32.38
CA THR A 65 10.55 -29.24 33.65
C THR A 65 10.94 -27.81 34.05
N SER A 66 10.12 -27.15 34.91
CA SER A 66 10.47 -25.82 35.42
C SER A 66 11.80 -25.79 36.18
N LEU A 67 12.15 -26.89 36.82
CA LEU A 67 13.46 -27.07 37.51
C LEU A 67 14.63 -27.12 36.55
N ASP A 68 14.46 -27.68 35.37
CA ASP A 68 15.54 -27.77 34.36
C ASP A 68 15.81 -26.36 33.80
N LEU A 69 14.79 -25.53 33.59
CA LEU A 69 14.93 -24.15 33.12
C LEU A 69 15.62 -23.25 34.14
N MET A 70 15.37 -23.47 35.45
CA MET A 70 16.01 -22.69 36.52
C MET A 70 17.50 -22.98 36.65
N LYS A 71 17.96 -24.16 36.24
CA LYS A 71 19.39 -24.58 36.31
C LYS A 71 20.26 -24.03 35.18
N ILE A 72 19.66 -23.40 34.16
CA ILE A 72 20.39 -22.84 33.03
C ILE A 72 21.14 -21.57 33.47
N GLU A 73 22.48 -21.65 33.47
CA GLU A 73 23.35 -20.54 33.85
C GLU A 73 24.04 -19.86 32.66
N LYS A 74 24.24 -20.56 31.58
CA LYS A 74 24.92 -20.09 30.35
C LYS A 74 24.27 -20.70 29.13
N ASP A 75 24.33 -20.00 28.00
CA ASP A 75 23.88 -20.42 26.67
C ASP A 75 22.47 -21.00 26.68
N PRO A 76 21.42 -20.17 26.51
CA PRO A 76 20.02 -20.60 26.59
C PRO A 76 19.75 -21.64 25.47
N PRO A 77 19.20 -22.82 25.83
CA PRO A 77 19.02 -23.92 24.87
C PRO A 77 17.98 -23.66 23.79
N TRP A 78 17.22 -22.57 23.91
CA TRP A 78 16.28 -22.10 22.90
C TRP A 78 16.92 -21.13 21.89
N ASP A 79 18.18 -20.72 22.06
CA ASP A 79 18.87 -19.83 21.12
C ASP A 79 19.35 -20.59 19.87
N ASN A 80 18.40 -21.18 19.16
CA ASN A 80 18.57 -21.86 17.89
C ASN A 80 17.38 -21.50 16.98
N ASP A 81 17.67 -21.22 15.72
CA ASP A 81 16.67 -20.80 14.72
C ASP A 81 15.67 -21.90 14.35
N ASP A 82 15.95 -23.16 14.67
CA ASP A 82 14.99 -24.26 14.55
C ASP A 82 13.71 -24.02 15.37
N PHE A 83 13.80 -23.22 16.46
CA PHE A 83 12.65 -22.84 17.30
C PHE A 83 11.91 -21.60 16.82
N LEU A 84 12.24 -21.05 15.67
CA LEU A 84 11.41 -20.03 15.02
C LEU A 84 10.14 -20.61 14.37
N LYS A 85 10.12 -21.92 14.11
CA LYS A 85 8.95 -22.60 13.55
C LYS A 85 7.99 -23.01 14.68
N PRO A 86 6.73 -22.54 14.67
CA PRO A 86 5.76 -22.91 15.68
C PRO A 86 5.43 -24.41 15.62
N LEU A 87 5.33 -25.06 16.78
CA LEU A 87 4.87 -26.44 16.89
C LEU A 87 3.34 -26.53 16.85
N ILE A 88 2.67 -25.50 17.39
CA ILE A 88 1.22 -25.36 17.40
C ILE A 88 0.90 -24.19 16.47
N MET A 89 0.14 -24.45 15.40
CA MET A 89 -0.41 -23.41 14.54
C MET A 89 -1.39 -22.57 15.40
N ASP A 90 -1.30 -21.27 15.33
CA ASP A 90 -2.13 -20.32 16.08
C ASP A 90 -2.01 -20.44 17.62
N ASP A 91 -0.80 -20.70 18.14
CA ASP A 91 -0.54 -20.64 19.59
C ASP A 91 -0.65 -19.18 20.07
N GLY A 92 -1.72 -18.86 20.80
CA GLY A 92 -1.99 -17.49 21.29
C GLY A 92 -0.87 -16.92 22.17
N LEU A 93 -0.01 -17.77 22.74
CA LEU A 93 1.16 -17.29 23.50
C LEU A 93 2.22 -16.64 22.60
N LEU A 94 2.26 -16.96 21.30
CA LEU A 94 3.23 -16.36 20.36
C LEU A 94 2.85 -14.92 19.95
N GLN A 95 1.62 -14.50 20.22
CA GLN A 95 1.13 -13.14 19.94
C GLN A 95 1.31 -12.20 21.14
N TYR A 96 1.82 -12.72 22.26
CA TYR A 96 2.01 -11.95 23.48
C TYR A 96 3.22 -11.03 23.42
N ASP A 97 3.02 -9.74 23.68
CA ASP A 97 4.09 -8.73 23.70
C ASP A 97 4.84 -8.75 25.04
N ILE A 98 5.88 -9.58 25.09
CA ILE A 98 6.70 -9.77 26.30
C ILE A 98 7.51 -8.50 26.62
N GLU A 99 7.96 -7.74 25.64
CA GLU A 99 8.78 -6.55 25.84
C GLU A 99 7.97 -5.47 26.55
N TYR A 100 6.76 -5.19 26.08
CA TYR A 100 5.83 -4.26 26.72
C TYR A 100 5.54 -4.65 28.17
N PHE A 101 5.36 -5.94 28.43
CA PHE A 101 5.04 -6.43 29.77
C PHE A 101 6.25 -6.36 30.72
N LEU A 102 7.46 -6.62 30.24
CA LEU A 102 8.69 -6.49 31.04
C LEU A 102 8.99 -5.03 31.41
N GLU A 103 8.65 -4.08 30.54
CA GLU A 103 8.79 -2.64 30.79
C GLU A 103 7.78 -2.12 31.80
N GLN A 104 6.52 -2.52 31.74
CA GLN A 104 5.47 -2.04 32.66
C GLN A 104 5.74 -2.46 34.12
N GLN A 105 6.23 -3.64 34.36
CA GLN A 105 6.52 -4.11 35.72
C GLN A 105 7.78 -3.49 36.34
N THR A 106 8.64 -2.84 35.55
CA THR A 106 9.75 -2.03 36.08
C THR A 106 9.25 -0.72 36.69
N THR A 107 8.14 -0.17 36.18
CA THR A 107 7.50 1.04 36.73
C THR A 107 6.66 0.77 37.99
N GLU A 108 6.07 -0.41 38.14
CA GLU A 108 5.31 -0.75 39.37
C GLU A 108 6.18 -1.05 40.58
N THR A 109 7.39 -1.59 40.38
CA THR A 109 8.33 -1.82 41.49
C THR A 109 8.90 -0.54 42.11
N THR A 110 8.84 0.58 41.40
CA THR A 110 9.20 1.91 41.92
C THR A 110 8.05 2.59 42.66
N ASN A 111 6.79 2.13 42.51
CA ASN A 111 5.61 2.72 43.16
C ASN A 111 5.09 1.96 44.38
N MET A 112 5.60 0.76 44.71
CA MET A 112 5.19 0.01 45.90
C MET A 112 6.03 0.28 47.15
N ALA A 113 6.89 1.31 47.16
CA ALA A 113 7.63 1.74 48.35
C ALA A 113 7.08 3.02 49.01
N ALA A 114 5.79 3.33 48.81
CA ALA A 114 5.14 4.44 49.48
C ALA A 114 3.79 4.00 50.05
N GLY A 115 3.81 3.32 51.20
CA GLY A 115 2.66 3.14 52.07
C GLY A 115 2.23 4.45 52.68
N ASP A 116 0.91 4.71 52.59
CA ASP A 116 0.24 5.84 53.22
C ASP A 116 0.42 5.82 54.75
N PRO A 117 0.87 6.90 55.38
CA PRO A 117 0.47 7.24 56.71
C PRO A 117 -0.07 8.67 56.74
N THR A 118 -1.35 8.74 57.07
CA THR A 118 -2.00 9.92 57.58
C THR A 118 -1.17 10.64 58.65
N GLN A 119 -0.98 11.95 58.38
CA GLN A 119 -0.61 13.00 59.35
C GLN A 119 0.78 12.94 59.97
N LYS A 120 1.65 13.81 59.53
CA LYS A 120 2.27 14.93 60.26
C LYS A 120 3.50 15.50 59.52
N GLY A 121 3.52 16.80 59.37
CA GLY A 121 4.76 17.58 59.36
C GLY A 121 5.58 17.56 58.06
N GLN A 122 5.40 18.59 57.22
CA GLN A 122 6.42 19.03 56.26
C GLN A 122 7.77 19.17 56.95
N GLN A 123 8.65 18.20 56.80
CA GLN A 123 10.09 18.44 56.86
C GLN A 123 10.63 18.39 55.43
N GLN A 124 10.82 19.58 54.87
CA GLN A 124 11.71 19.74 53.74
C GLN A 124 13.13 19.30 54.20
N THR A 125 13.56 18.11 53.80
CA THR A 125 14.96 17.73 53.89
C THR A 125 15.69 18.55 52.85
N SER A 126 16.10 19.80 53.22
CA SER A 126 17.09 20.55 52.47
C SER A 126 18.42 19.82 52.68
N VAL A 127 18.90 19.19 51.59
CA VAL A 127 20.30 18.73 51.52
C VAL A 127 21.15 19.99 51.46
N VAL A 128 21.76 20.37 52.59
CA VAL A 128 22.74 21.48 52.64
C VAL A 128 24.04 20.95 52.02
N MET A 129 24.23 21.22 50.77
CA MET A 129 25.48 20.91 50.06
C MET A 129 26.42 22.06 50.20
N ALA A 130 27.72 21.78 50.38
CA ALA A 130 28.74 22.85 50.41
C ALA A 130 28.75 23.61 49.06
N PRO A 131 28.88 24.95 49.07
CA PRO A 131 28.88 25.75 47.84
C PRO A 131 29.86 25.26 46.76
N THR A 132 30.97 24.67 47.14
CA THR A 132 31.98 24.08 46.26
C THR A 132 31.50 22.79 45.61
N GLU A 133 30.71 21.97 46.31
CA GLU A 133 30.15 20.74 45.79
C GLU A 133 28.99 21.03 44.83
N TYR A 134 28.16 22.02 45.16
CA TYR A 134 27.08 22.48 44.27
C TYR A 134 27.65 23.01 42.94
N HIS A 135 28.71 23.85 43.03
CA HIS A 135 29.36 24.38 41.82
C HIS A 135 29.99 23.25 40.96
N SER A 136 30.63 22.25 41.60
CA SER A 136 31.17 21.09 40.93
C SER A 136 30.07 20.26 40.23
N LEU A 137 28.91 20.09 40.85
CA LEU A 137 27.77 19.38 40.28
C LEU A 137 27.16 20.12 39.08
N CYS A 138 27.04 21.45 39.17
CA CYS A 138 26.59 22.30 38.06
C CYS A 138 27.53 22.20 36.85
N ILE A 139 28.84 22.19 37.04
CA ILE A 139 29.83 22.03 35.97
C ILE A 139 29.70 20.64 35.33
N LYS A 140 29.52 19.58 36.14
CA LYS A 140 29.33 18.21 35.63
C LYS A 140 28.01 18.09 34.83
N LEU A 141 26.93 18.71 35.30
CA LEU A 141 25.66 18.75 34.59
C LEU A 141 25.78 19.49 33.27
N GLN A 142 26.40 20.68 33.26
CA GLN A 142 26.62 21.41 32.01
C GLN A 142 27.47 20.62 31.01
N SER A 143 28.53 19.92 31.50
CA SER A 143 29.38 19.12 30.64
C SER A 143 28.64 17.86 30.11
N ALA A 144 27.73 17.30 30.90
CA ALA A 144 26.88 16.17 30.48
C ALA A 144 25.86 16.60 29.42
N ASN A 145 25.19 17.75 29.63
CA ASN A 145 24.24 18.30 28.65
C ASN A 145 24.95 18.63 27.33
N LYS A 146 26.12 19.26 27.37
CA LYS A 146 26.89 19.56 26.16
C LYS A 146 27.31 18.29 25.41
N ARG A 147 27.61 17.20 26.13
CA ARG A 147 27.89 15.89 25.48
C ARG A 147 26.64 15.25 24.88
N ALA A 148 25.50 15.38 25.55
CA ALA A 148 24.22 14.92 25.03
C ALA A 148 23.82 15.65 23.73
N GLU A 149 23.92 16.99 23.72
CA GLU A 149 23.66 17.81 22.53
C GLU A 149 24.60 17.48 21.36
N SER A 150 25.91 17.23 21.68
CA SER A 150 26.86 16.79 20.66
C SER A 150 26.51 15.42 20.09
N ALA A 151 26.14 14.46 20.95
CA ALA A 151 25.74 13.12 20.52
C ALA A 151 24.44 13.12 19.70
N GLU A 152 23.47 13.95 20.08
CA GLU A 152 22.24 14.15 19.28
C GLU A 152 22.56 14.72 17.88
N SER A 153 23.45 15.71 17.81
CA SER A 153 23.88 16.28 16.53
C SER A 153 24.63 15.27 15.66
N GLU A 154 25.48 14.43 16.26
CA GLU A 154 26.19 13.35 15.55
C GLU A 154 25.23 12.26 15.08
N LEU A 155 24.25 11.90 15.89
CA LEU A 155 23.19 10.94 15.52
C LEU A 155 22.37 11.47 14.34
N GLN A 156 21.97 12.73 14.36
CA GLN A 156 21.25 13.34 13.24
C GLN A 156 22.07 13.34 11.93
N ARG A 157 23.39 13.61 12.02
CA ARG A 157 24.27 13.49 10.86
C ARG A 157 24.37 12.06 10.34
N ALA A 158 24.53 11.10 11.24
CA ALA A 158 24.60 9.68 10.86
C ALA A 158 23.30 9.20 10.20
N ILE A 159 22.13 9.63 10.70
CA ILE A 159 20.83 9.35 10.08
C ILE A 159 20.75 9.97 8.68
N HIS A 160 21.20 11.22 8.53
CA HIS A 160 21.23 11.90 7.23
C HIS A 160 22.18 11.20 6.23
N ASP A 161 23.36 10.76 6.69
CA ASP A 161 24.33 10.05 5.86
C ASP A 161 23.83 8.65 5.48
N LEU A 162 23.14 7.95 6.40
CA LEU A 162 22.46 6.67 6.09
C LEU A 162 21.34 6.85 5.06
N GLN A 163 20.56 7.91 5.14
CA GLN A 163 19.55 8.24 4.14
C GLN A 163 20.19 8.53 2.78
N LYS A 164 21.28 9.31 2.73
CA LYS A 164 22.05 9.53 1.50
C LYS A 164 22.63 8.25 0.93
N MET A 165 23.25 7.41 1.75
CA MET A 165 23.77 6.11 1.31
C MET A 165 22.66 5.22 0.77
N ARG A 166 21.48 5.20 1.41
CA ARG A 166 20.32 4.44 0.94
C ARG A 166 19.86 4.88 -0.44
N VAL A 167 19.81 6.20 -0.69
CA VAL A 167 19.49 6.77 -2.01
C VAL A 167 20.58 6.40 -3.03
N THR A 168 21.86 6.56 -2.67
CA THR A 168 22.99 6.23 -3.56
C THR A 168 23.06 4.74 -3.88
N VAL A 169 22.78 3.86 -2.91
CA VAL A 169 22.69 2.41 -3.13
C VAL A 169 21.48 2.05 -4.01
N GLN A 170 20.34 2.73 -3.82
CA GLN A 170 19.20 2.58 -4.71
C GLN A 170 19.56 3.01 -6.14
N ASP A 171 20.23 4.14 -6.33
CA ASP A 171 20.69 4.62 -7.65
C ASP A 171 21.75 3.69 -8.27
N LEU A 172 22.68 3.15 -7.48
CA LEU A 172 23.68 2.16 -7.94
C LEU A 172 23.02 0.83 -8.32
N LEU A 173 22.03 0.35 -7.57
CA LEU A 173 21.26 -0.84 -7.91
C LEU A 173 20.40 -0.64 -9.16
N MET A 174 19.98 0.62 -9.42
CA MET A 174 19.26 0.98 -10.65
C MET A 174 20.20 1.14 -11.85
N SER A 175 21.48 1.51 -11.65
CA SER A 175 22.45 1.76 -12.71
C SER A 175 23.30 0.53 -13.11
N GLN A 176 23.37 -0.53 -12.29
CA GLN A 176 24.22 -1.71 -12.54
C GLN A 176 23.50 -2.96 -13.08
N SER A 177 22.26 -2.86 -13.57
CA SER A 177 21.63 -3.98 -14.28
C SER A 177 22.01 -4.03 -15.75
N HIS A 178 23.29 -4.31 -16.04
CA HIS A 178 23.76 -4.80 -17.33
C HIS A 178 23.96 -6.33 -17.32
N ASP A 179 23.20 -7.03 -16.48
CA ASP A 179 22.98 -8.47 -16.62
C ASP A 179 21.52 -8.72 -17.00
N GLN A 180 21.29 -9.67 -17.89
CA GLN A 180 19.99 -9.96 -18.48
C GLN A 180 18.89 -9.96 -17.40
N PRO A 181 17.87 -9.09 -17.51
CA PRO A 181 16.84 -9.04 -16.50
C PRO A 181 16.14 -10.40 -16.45
N LYS A 182 16.12 -11.04 -15.26
CA LYS A 182 15.03 -11.97 -14.95
C LYS A 182 13.74 -11.26 -15.28
N PRO A 183 12.76 -11.89 -15.92
CA PRO A 183 11.50 -11.23 -16.25
C PRO A 183 11.00 -10.53 -14.99
N GLU A 184 10.87 -9.21 -15.08
CA GLU A 184 10.26 -8.42 -14.02
C GLU A 184 8.91 -9.08 -13.73
N SER A 185 8.56 -9.27 -12.45
CA SER A 185 7.39 -10.05 -12.08
C SER A 185 6.16 -9.44 -12.76
N MET A 186 5.70 -10.12 -13.77
CA MET A 186 4.48 -9.76 -14.49
C MET A 186 3.30 -10.27 -13.68
N VAL A 187 2.20 -9.54 -13.68
CA VAL A 187 0.97 -9.96 -12.96
C VAL A 187 0.54 -11.38 -13.36
N HIS A 188 0.73 -11.78 -14.61
CA HIS A 188 0.38 -13.11 -15.09
C HIS A 188 1.23 -14.25 -14.50
N THR A 189 2.33 -13.94 -13.78
CA THR A 189 3.15 -14.94 -13.08
C THR A 189 2.72 -15.12 -11.62
N LEU A 190 1.79 -14.31 -11.12
CA LEU A 190 1.22 -14.46 -9.79
C LEU A 190 0.42 -15.77 -9.70
N THR A 191 0.52 -16.45 -8.57
CA THR A 191 -0.34 -17.60 -8.27
C THR A 191 -1.77 -17.13 -7.98
N GLU A 192 -2.73 -18.05 -8.00
CA GLU A 192 -4.13 -17.74 -7.71
C GLU A 192 -4.26 -17.15 -6.29
N ASP A 193 -3.61 -17.74 -5.30
CA ASP A 193 -3.62 -17.27 -3.90
C ASP A 193 -3.06 -15.83 -3.74
N GLU A 194 -2.04 -15.45 -4.54
CA GLU A 194 -1.45 -14.10 -4.50
C GLU A 194 -2.37 -13.04 -5.13
N ASP A 195 -3.28 -13.46 -6.01
CA ASP A 195 -4.22 -12.58 -6.71
C ASP A 195 -5.65 -12.61 -6.12
N ASP A 196 -5.93 -13.51 -5.18
CA ASP A 196 -7.27 -13.70 -4.59
C ASP A 196 -7.85 -12.44 -3.95
N VAL A 197 -7.02 -11.66 -3.26
CA VAL A 197 -7.44 -10.40 -2.64
C VAL A 197 -7.90 -9.40 -3.70
N TYR A 198 -7.19 -9.31 -4.82
CA TYR A 198 -7.53 -8.42 -5.92
C TYR A 198 -8.86 -8.84 -6.58
N PHE A 199 -8.98 -10.10 -7.01
CA PHE A 199 -10.19 -10.57 -7.66
C PHE A 199 -11.37 -10.68 -6.69
N GLY A 200 -11.11 -10.93 -5.40
CA GLY A 200 -12.11 -10.91 -4.35
C GLY A 200 -12.75 -9.53 -4.17
N SER A 201 -11.99 -8.44 -4.33
CA SER A 201 -12.54 -7.09 -4.28
C SER A 201 -13.54 -6.82 -5.40
N TYR A 202 -13.34 -7.42 -6.58
CA TYR A 202 -14.25 -7.34 -7.74
C TYR A 202 -15.42 -8.34 -7.69
N ALA A 203 -15.51 -9.20 -6.67
CA ALA A 203 -16.70 -10.01 -6.42
C ALA A 203 -17.85 -9.20 -5.79
N HIS A 204 -17.60 -8.02 -5.24
CA HIS A 204 -18.61 -7.18 -4.61
C HIS A 204 -19.40 -6.36 -5.61
N PHE A 205 -20.74 -6.41 -5.52
CA PHE A 205 -21.63 -5.71 -6.46
C PHE A 205 -21.51 -4.19 -6.41
N SER A 206 -21.18 -3.61 -5.26
CA SER A 206 -21.06 -2.16 -5.08
C SER A 206 -20.00 -1.52 -5.98
N ILE A 207 -18.86 -2.18 -6.20
CA ILE A 207 -17.80 -1.65 -7.08
C ILE A 207 -18.29 -1.59 -8.54
N HIS A 208 -19.02 -2.61 -8.98
CA HIS A 208 -19.61 -2.63 -10.33
C HIS A 208 -20.71 -1.57 -10.49
N GLU A 209 -21.50 -1.35 -9.45
CA GLU A 209 -22.51 -0.28 -9.42
C GLU A 209 -21.88 1.08 -9.57
N ASP A 210 -20.80 1.37 -8.81
CA ASP A 210 -20.07 2.64 -8.90
C ASP A 210 -19.47 2.87 -10.29
N MET A 211 -18.83 1.84 -10.87
CA MET A 211 -18.30 1.89 -12.23
C MET A 211 -19.40 2.12 -13.29
N LEU A 212 -20.55 1.45 -13.17
CA LEU A 212 -21.66 1.62 -14.11
C LEU A 212 -22.32 3.00 -13.97
N LYS A 213 -22.38 3.55 -12.76
CA LYS A 213 -22.92 4.90 -12.48
C LYS A 213 -21.98 6.01 -12.93
N ASP A 214 -20.69 5.74 -13.11
CA ASP A 214 -19.76 6.69 -13.72
C ASP A 214 -20.10 6.90 -15.20
N LYS A 215 -20.86 7.97 -15.45
CA LYS A 215 -21.33 8.31 -16.79
C LYS A 215 -20.19 8.69 -17.73
N VAL A 216 -19.17 9.39 -17.22
CA VAL A 216 -18.01 9.77 -18.04
C VAL A 216 -17.35 8.53 -18.61
N ARG A 217 -17.06 7.56 -17.76
CA ARG A 217 -16.50 6.26 -18.15
C ARG A 217 -17.43 5.52 -19.11
N THR A 218 -18.61 5.16 -18.63
CA THR A 218 -19.50 4.22 -19.33
C THR A 218 -20.04 4.80 -20.64
N GLU A 219 -20.40 6.09 -20.67
CA GLU A 219 -20.89 6.73 -21.90
C GLU A 219 -19.78 6.97 -22.91
N SER A 220 -18.53 7.22 -22.47
CA SER A 220 -17.41 7.35 -23.40
C SER A 220 -17.17 6.06 -24.19
N TYR A 221 -17.15 4.90 -23.51
CA TYR A 221 -17.05 3.60 -24.17
C TYR A 221 -18.25 3.33 -25.08
N ARG A 222 -19.48 3.61 -24.62
CA ARG A 222 -20.69 3.46 -25.43
C ARG A 222 -20.63 4.32 -26.69
N ASN A 223 -20.32 5.62 -26.52
CA ASN A 223 -20.31 6.59 -27.62
C ASN A 223 -19.20 6.25 -28.63
N PHE A 224 -18.00 5.86 -28.13
CA PHE A 224 -16.94 5.35 -29.01
C PHE A 224 -17.44 4.23 -29.90
N MET A 225 -18.08 3.19 -29.35
CA MET A 225 -18.52 2.03 -30.13
C MET A 225 -19.69 2.36 -31.05
N TYR A 226 -20.66 3.14 -30.55
CA TYR A 226 -21.89 3.42 -31.34
C TYR A 226 -21.68 4.46 -32.45
N GLU A 227 -20.75 5.39 -32.26
CA GLU A 227 -20.41 6.37 -33.27
C GLU A 227 -19.41 5.86 -34.31
N ASN A 228 -18.74 4.74 -34.03
CA ASN A 228 -17.77 4.08 -34.90
C ASN A 228 -18.15 2.62 -35.22
N LYS A 229 -19.44 2.39 -35.55
CA LYS A 229 -19.92 1.02 -35.85
C LYS A 229 -19.14 0.30 -36.95
N ASP A 230 -18.56 1.05 -37.88
CA ASP A 230 -17.77 0.49 -38.96
C ASP A 230 -16.50 -0.22 -38.45
N VAL A 231 -15.96 0.22 -37.30
CA VAL A 231 -14.83 -0.43 -36.62
C VAL A 231 -15.24 -1.81 -36.11
N PHE A 232 -16.48 -1.98 -35.62
CA PHE A 232 -16.97 -3.20 -34.95
C PHE A 232 -17.72 -4.15 -35.89
N ARG A 233 -18.25 -3.65 -37.00
CA ARG A 233 -19.11 -4.47 -37.90
C ARG A 233 -18.36 -5.71 -38.40
N ASP A 234 -18.98 -6.87 -38.17
CA ASP A 234 -18.51 -8.20 -38.57
C ASP A 234 -17.18 -8.62 -37.93
N LYS A 235 -16.75 -7.97 -36.88
CA LYS A 235 -15.49 -8.21 -36.13
C LYS A 235 -15.65 -9.21 -35.00
N VAL A 236 -14.59 -9.93 -34.69
CA VAL A 236 -14.45 -10.72 -33.46
C VAL A 236 -13.79 -9.83 -32.41
N VAL A 237 -14.44 -9.66 -31.28
CA VAL A 237 -13.99 -8.75 -30.20
C VAL A 237 -13.70 -9.59 -28.95
N LEU A 238 -12.57 -9.29 -28.30
CA LEU A 238 -12.22 -9.80 -26.98
C LEU A 238 -12.38 -8.68 -25.96
N ASP A 239 -13.15 -8.92 -24.92
CA ASP A 239 -13.36 -8.03 -23.77
C ASP A 239 -12.60 -8.60 -22.57
N VAL A 240 -11.47 -7.97 -22.20
CA VAL A 240 -10.59 -8.42 -21.12
C VAL A 240 -11.00 -7.72 -19.82
N GLY A 241 -11.40 -8.50 -18.79
CA GLY A 241 -12.02 -8.00 -17.58
C GLY A 241 -13.42 -7.49 -17.85
N CYS A 242 -14.29 -8.37 -18.36
CA CYS A 242 -15.60 -7.96 -18.87
C CYS A 242 -16.59 -7.53 -17.76
N GLY A 243 -16.33 -7.86 -16.49
CA GLY A 243 -17.18 -7.50 -15.36
C GLY A 243 -18.63 -7.91 -15.56
N THR A 244 -19.56 -6.95 -15.53
CA THR A 244 -20.99 -7.18 -15.79
C THR A 244 -21.33 -7.41 -17.28
N GLY A 245 -20.34 -7.37 -18.18
CA GLY A 245 -20.52 -7.55 -19.62
C GLY A 245 -21.06 -6.32 -20.35
N ILE A 246 -21.05 -5.13 -19.73
CA ILE A 246 -21.61 -3.92 -20.36
C ILE A 246 -20.87 -3.53 -21.65
N LEU A 247 -19.53 -3.62 -21.66
CA LEU A 247 -18.73 -3.31 -22.84
C LEU A 247 -18.94 -4.36 -23.93
N SER A 248 -19.01 -5.63 -23.55
CA SER A 248 -19.37 -6.74 -24.47
C SER A 248 -20.71 -6.50 -25.16
N MET A 249 -21.73 -6.04 -24.40
CA MET A 249 -23.05 -5.72 -24.95
C MET A 249 -23.02 -4.50 -25.88
N PHE A 250 -22.22 -3.47 -25.55
CA PHE A 250 -22.03 -2.33 -26.45
C PHE A 250 -21.37 -2.77 -27.77
N ALA A 251 -20.33 -3.60 -27.72
CA ALA A 251 -19.66 -4.12 -28.90
C ALA A 251 -20.59 -4.96 -29.78
N ALA A 252 -21.40 -5.85 -29.18
CA ALA A 252 -22.39 -6.64 -29.88
C ALA A 252 -23.45 -5.75 -30.55
N SER A 253 -23.91 -4.68 -29.86
CA SER A 253 -24.89 -3.71 -30.37
C SER A 253 -24.28 -2.80 -31.44
N ALA A 254 -22.97 -2.57 -31.42
CA ALA A 254 -22.23 -1.84 -32.46
C ALA A 254 -22.04 -2.67 -33.74
N GLY A 255 -22.39 -3.94 -33.74
CA GLY A 255 -22.38 -4.81 -34.94
C GLY A 255 -21.26 -5.86 -34.96
N ALA A 256 -20.60 -6.11 -33.82
CA ALA A 256 -19.66 -7.23 -33.72
C ALA A 256 -20.29 -8.56 -34.13
N LYS A 257 -19.53 -9.37 -34.85
CA LYS A 257 -19.93 -10.72 -35.23
C LYS A 257 -19.98 -11.64 -34.02
N GLN A 258 -18.98 -11.54 -33.18
CA GLN A 258 -18.85 -12.32 -31.97
C GLN A 258 -18.08 -11.48 -30.95
N VAL A 259 -18.48 -11.55 -29.69
CA VAL A 259 -17.76 -10.97 -28.55
C VAL A 259 -17.42 -12.09 -27.58
N ILE A 260 -16.19 -12.13 -27.12
CA ILE A 260 -15.71 -13.06 -26.12
C ILE A 260 -15.31 -12.22 -24.91
N GLY A 261 -16.00 -12.36 -23.78
CA GLY A 261 -15.66 -11.70 -22.53
C GLY A 261 -14.94 -12.68 -21.61
N VAL A 262 -13.86 -12.23 -20.97
CA VAL A 262 -13.09 -13.02 -20.00
C VAL A 262 -13.02 -12.24 -18.70
N ASP A 263 -13.35 -12.88 -17.58
CA ASP A 263 -13.21 -12.31 -16.25
C ASP A 263 -12.89 -13.39 -15.21
N GLN A 264 -11.98 -13.07 -14.28
CA GLN A 264 -11.62 -13.99 -13.19
C GLN A 264 -12.59 -13.90 -12.03
N SER A 265 -13.24 -12.75 -11.82
CA SER A 265 -14.14 -12.57 -10.69
C SER A 265 -15.48 -13.29 -10.83
N GLU A 266 -16.15 -13.55 -9.72
CA GLU A 266 -17.44 -14.25 -9.68
C GLU A 266 -18.57 -13.47 -10.39
N ILE A 267 -18.40 -12.17 -10.65
CA ILE A 267 -19.38 -11.34 -11.35
C ILE A 267 -19.71 -11.85 -12.76
N VAL A 268 -18.82 -12.63 -13.36
CA VAL A 268 -19.04 -13.19 -14.70
C VAL A 268 -20.31 -14.07 -14.77
N TYR A 269 -20.70 -14.72 -13.68
CA TYR A 269 -21.94 -15.51 -13.64
C TYR A 269 -23.18 -14.62 -13.75
N GLN A 270 -23.20 -13.47 -13.08
CA GLN A 270 -24.25 -12.46 -13.25
C GLN A 270 -24.22 -11.88 -14.67
N ALA A 271 -23.03 -11.64 -15.22
CA ALA A 271 -22.92 -11.20 -16.60
C ALA A 271 -23.52 -12.19 -17.60
N MET A 272 -23.35 -13.50 -17.37
CA MET A 272 -24.02 -14.57 -18.20
C MET A 272 -25.53 -14.47 -18.15
N ASP A 273 -26.11 -14.21 -16.97
CA ASP A 273 -27.55 -14.01 -16.82
C ASP A 273 -28.01 -12.70 -17.48
N ILE A 274 -27.28 -11.60 -17.29
CA ILE A 274 -27.56 -10.32 -17.95
C ILE A 274 -27.54 -10.47 -19.48
N VAL A 275 -26.58 -11.20 -20.05
CA VAL A 275 -26.48 -11.45 -21.49
C VAL A 275 -27.71 -12.23 -21.99
N ARG A 276 -28.20 -13.24 -21.22
CA ARG A 276 -29.43 -14.01 -21.54
C ARG A 276 -30.68 -13.14 -21.47
N GLU A 277 -30.84 -12.33 -20.44
CA GLU A 277 -31.95 -11.37 -20.28
C GLU A 277 -32.05 -10.41 -21.47
N ASN A 278 -30.93 -10.05 -22.05
CA ASN A 278 -30.86 -9.14 -23.20
C ASN A 278 -30.87 -9.87 -24.56
N ASN A 279 -31.04 -11.20 -24.59
CA ASN A 279 -31.08 -12.04 -25.80
C ASN A 279 -29.80 -11.89 -26.67
N LEU A 280 -28.62 -11.78 -26.03
CA LEU A 280 -27.33 -11.59 -26.70
C LEU A 280 -26.44 -12.86 -26.64
N GLN A 281 -26.91 -13.98 -26.09
CA GLN A 281 -26.15 -15.21 -25.91
C GLN A 281 -25.66 -15.84 -27.23
N ASP A 282 -26.27 -15.52 -28.35
CA ASP A 282 -25.81 -15.97 -29.67
C ASP A 282 -24.62 -15.18 -30.20
N LYS A 283 -24.34 -14.00 -29.61
CA LYS A 283 -23.25 -13.10 -29.99
C LYS A 283 -22.15 -13.01 -28.96
N ILE A 284 -22.49 -13.19 -27.69
CA ILE A 284 -21.55 -12.98 -26.57
C ILE A 284 -21.31 -14.32 -25.87
N THR A 285 -20.06 -14.70 -25.79
CA THR A 285 -19.56 -15.83 -25.00
C THR A 285 -18.77 -15.31 -23.84
N LEU A 286 -19.12 -15.67 -22.59
CA LEU A 286 -18.41 -15.28 -21.40
C LEU A 286 -17.65 -16.48 -20.82
N ILE A 287 -16.40 -16.24 -20.40
CA ILE A 287 -15.49 -17.27 -19.90
C ILE A 287 -14.97 -16.81 -18.52
N LYS A 288 -15.15 -17.68 -17.51
CA LYS A 288 -14.55 -17.49 -16.17
C LYS A 288 -13.10 -17.89 -16.21
N GLY A 289 -12.21 -17.02 -15.80
CA GLY A 289 -10.79 -17.27 -15.66
C GLY A 289 -9.93 -16.07 -16.02
N ARG A 290 -8.63 -16.19 -15.74
CA ARG A 290 -7.64 -15.19 -16.17
C ARG A 290 -7.40 -15.35 -17.66
N VAL A 291 -7.25 -14.24 -18.38
CA VAL A 291 -7.01 -14.27 -19.84
C VAL A 291 -5.71 -14.99 -20.20
N GLU A 292 -4.78 -15.07 -19.27
CA GLU A 292 -3.52 -15.80 -19.39
C GLU A 292 -3.70 -17.31 -19.37
N ASP A 293 -4.67 -17.82 -18.62
CA ASP A 293 -4.85 -19.24 -18.29
C ASP A 293 -5.97 -19.90 -19.10
N VAL A 294 -6.92 -19.11 -19.62
CA VAL A 294 -8.03 -19.64 -20.40
C VAL A 294 -7.67 -19.88 -21.87
N GLU A 295 -8.35 -20.87 -22.48
CA GLU A 295 -8.33 -21.06 -23.93
C GLU A 295 -9.56 -20.38 -24.54
N LEU A 296 -9.32 -19.47 -25.50
CA LEU A 296 -10.40 -18.83 -26.22
C LEU A 296 -10.98 -19.77 -27.31
N PRO A 297 -12.27 -19.64 -27.61
CA PRO A 297 -12.93 -20.45 -28.70
C PRO A 297 -12.49 -19.99 -30.09
N VAL A 298 -11.55 -19.08 -30.19
CA VAL A 298 -10.99 -18.54 -31.45
C VAL A 298 -9.46 -18.40 -31.30
N THR A 299 -8.77 -18.51 -32.44
CA THR A 299 -7.31 -18.37 -32.48
C THR A 299 -6.85 -16.92 -32.53
N GLU A 300 -7.67 -16.04 -33.13
CA GLU A 300 -7.35 -14.63 -33.30
C GLU A 300 -8.59 -13.75 -33.17
N VAL A 301 -8.39 -12.52 -32.71
CA VAL A 301 -9.42 -11.49 -32.60
C VAL A 301 -9.06 -10.24 -33.42
N ASP A 302 -10.06 -9.51 -33.87
CA ASP A 302 -9.87 -8.26 -34.62
C ASP A 302 -9.66 -7.07 -33.70
N ILE A 303 -10.35 -7.08 -32.53
CA ILE A 303 -10.39 -5.98 -31.59
C ILE A 303 -10.26 -6.53 -30.17
N ILE A 304 -9.48 -5.86 -29.35
CA ILE A 304 -9.47 -6.03 -27.89
C ILE A 304 -10.04 -4.77 -27.27
N ILE A 305 -11.06 -4.92 -26.44
CA ILE A 305 -11.58 -3.86 -25.58
C ILE A 305 -11.31 -4.24 -24.12
N SER A 306 -11.01 -3.26 -23.28
CA SER A 306 -10.86 -3.46 -21.85
C SER A 306 -11.02 -2.13 -21.13
N GLU A 307 -11.62 -2.17 -19.96
CA GLU A 307 -11.54 -1.06 -19.01
C GLU A 307 -10.60 -1.49 -17.90
N TRP A 308 -9.32 -1.18 -18.08
CA TRP A 308 -8.18 -1.68 -17.32
C TRP A 308 -7.53 -0.62 -16.40
N MET A 309 -8.01 0.60 -16.45
CA MET A 309 -7.35 1.72 -15.79
C MET A 309 -7.55 1.67 -14.29
N GLY A 310 -6.45 1.64 -13.54
CA GLY A 310 -6.46 1.83 -12.09
C GLY A 310 -6.20 3.29 -11.70
N TYR A 311 -6.08 3.54 -10.41
CA TYR A 311 -5.64 4.85 -9.91
C TYR A 311 -4.27 5.21 -10.48
N PHE A 312 -4.04 6.50 -10.72
CA PHE A 312 -2.83 6.97 -11.42
C PHE A 312 -2.57 6.19 -12.73
N LEU A 313 -3.65 5.74 -13.39
CA LEU A 313 -3.69 4.93 -14.60
C LEU A 313 -3.17 3.49 -14.41
N LEU A 314 -2.00 3.29 -13.81
CA LEU A 314 -1.25 2.02 -13.84
C LEU A 314 -1.35 1.18 -12.55
N PHE A 315 -2.04 1.67 -11.52
CA PHE A 315 -2.34 0.87 -10.32
C PHE A 315 -3.15 -0.38 -10.72
N GLU A 316 -3.05 -1.46 -9.95
CA GLU A 316 -3.63 -2.78 -10.23
C GLU A 316 -2.97 -3.56 -11.38
N SER A 317 -2.20 -2.90 -12.22
CA SER A 317 -1.41 -3.53 -13.31
C SER A 317 -2.23 -4.33 -14.33
N MET A 318 -3.53 -4.05 -14.47
CA MET A 318 -4.39 -4.81 -15.39
C MET A 318 -4.02 -4.62 -16.87
N LEU A 319 -3.32 -3.52 -17.23
CA LEU A 319 -2.82 -3.35 -18.60
C LEU A 319 -1.87 -4.48 -19.01
N ASP A 320 -1.15 -5.12 -18.07
CA ASP A 320 -0.29 -6.28 -18.37
C ASP A 320 -1.08 -7.41 -19.01
N SER A 321 -2.27 -7.73 -18.45
CA SER A 321 -3.18 -8.76 -18.98
C SER A 321 -3.71 -8.39 -20.37
N VAL A 322 -4.01 -7.11 -20.59
CA VAL A 322 -4.43 -6.61 -21.92
C VAL A 322 -3.30 -6.76 -22.94
N LEU A 323 -2.05 -6.41 -22.56
CA LEU A 323 -0.90 -6.57 -23.44
C LEU A 323 -0.59 -8.04 -23.73
N TYR A 324 -0.74 -8.91 -22.75
CA TYR A 324 -0.64 -10.36 -22.96
C TYR A 324 -1.69 -10.85 -23.95
N ALA A 325 -2.96 -10.46 -23.78
CA ALA A 325 -4.03 -10.82 -24.69
C ALA A 325 -3.78 -10.27 -26.11
N ARG A 326 -3.29 -9.06 -26.22
CA ARG A 326 -2.87 -8.44 -27.50
C ARG A 326 -1.83 -9.28 -28.20
N ASP A 327 -0.74 -9.58 -27.52
CA ASP A 327 0.41 -10.27 -28.11
C ASP A 327 0.09 -11.72 -28.49
N LYS A 328 -0.87 -12.36 -27.78
CA LYS A 328 -1.28 -13.75 -28.02
C LYS A 328 -2.38 -13.90 -29.07
N TYR A 329 -3.38 -13.00 -29.05
CA TYR A 329 -4.62 -13.23 -29.78
C TYR A 329 -4.93 -12.16 -30.85
N MET A 330 -4.31 -10.98 -30.85
CA MET A 330 -4.69 -9.92 -31.77
C MET A 330 -4.10 -10.13 -33.17
N LYS A 331 -4.93 -10.00 -34.19
CA LYS A 331 -4.50 -9.99 -35.59
C LYS A 331 -3.52 -8.85 -35.86
N SER A 332 -2.66 -8.99 -36.85
CA SER A 332 -1.65 -7.97 -37.21
C SER A 332 -2.23 -6.60 -37.59
N ASN A 333 -3.48 -6.56 -38.09
CA ASN A 333 -4.22 -5.34 -38.40
C ASN A 333 -5.28 -5.00 -37.35
N GLY A 334 -5.25 -5.65 -36.21
CA GLY A 334 -6.17 -5.44 -35.10
C GLY A 334 -5.93 -4.13 -34.34
N ALA A 335 -6.80 -3.86 -33.38
CA ALA A 335 -6.71 -2.70 -32.52
C ALA A 335 -7.08 -3.04 -31.07
N VAL A 336 -6.41 -2.37 -30.12
CA VAL A 336 -6.76 -2.35 -28.70
C VAL A 336 -7.48 -1.04 -28.40
N TYR A 337 -8.52 -1.08 -27.58
CA TYR A 337 -9.21 0.12 -27.13
C TYR A 337 -9.45 0.07 -25.61
N PRO A 338 -9.12 1.20 -24.91
CA PRO A 338 -8.58 2.45 -25.45
C PRO A 338 -7.22 2.23 -26.12
N ASP A 339 -6.96 2.97 -27.20
CA ASP A 339 -5.73 2.80 -27.98
C ASP A 339 -4.59 3.67 -27.47
N LYS A 340 -4.90 4.79 -26.85
CA LYS A 340 -3.91 5.73 -26.32
C LYS A 340 -4.34 6.29 -24.97
N CYS A 341 -3.40 6.54 -24.10
CA CYS A 341 -3.60 7.25 -22.84
C CYS A 341 -2.36 8.07 -22.47
N ASN A 342 -2.54 9.03 -21.56
CA ASN A 342 -1.43 9.78 -20.99
C ASN A 342 -1.62 9.96 -19.48
N ILE A 343 -0.52 10.24 -18.77
CA ILE A 343 -0.52 10.65 -17.38
C ILE A 343 -0.03 12.09 -17.30
N GLN A 344 -0.70 12.91 -16.52
CA GLN A 344 -0.37 14.31 -16.34
C GLN A 344 -0.23 14.67 -14.86
N LEU A 345 0.57 15.71 -14.59
CA LEU A 345 0.74 16.29 -13.26
C LEU A 345 0.32 17.76 -13.25
N VAL A 346 -0.27 18.18 -12.14
CA VAL A 346 -0.49 19.59 -11.80
C VAL A 346 -0.08 19.84 -10.35
N ALA A 347 0.28 21.08 -10.02
CA ALA A 347 0.51 21.52 -8.65
C ALA A 347 -0.77 22.17 -8.08
N ILE A 348 -1.03 21.94 -6.81
CA ILE A 348 -2.16 22.54 -6.09
C ILE A 348 -1.70 23.28 -4.84
N ASP A 349 -2.49 24.33 -4.48
CA ASP A 349 -2.46 25.01 -3.18
C ASP A 349 -3.77 24.68 -2.44
N ASP A 350 -3.75 23.60 -1.66
CA ASP A 350 -4.87 23.17 -0.82
C ASP A 350 -4.40 23.00 0.63
N LYS A 351 -4.47 24.10 1.36
CA LYS A 351 -4.06 24.15 2.77
C LYS A 351 -4.96 23.33 3.67
N ASP A 352 -6.24 23.24 3.33
CA ASP A 352 -7.22 22.47 4.11
C ASP A 352 -6.91 20.98 3.99
N LEU A 353 -6.67 20.50 2.79
CA LEU A 353 -6.27 19.10 2.54
C LEU A 353 -4.94 18.77 3.22
N HIS A 354 -3.93 19.63 3.06
CA HIS A 354 -2.63 19.46 3.71
C HIS A 354 -2.76 19.47 5.24
N SER A 355 -3.54 20.40 5.79
CA SER A 355 -3.78 20.47 7.23
C SER A 355 -4.47 19.23 7.77
N LYS A 356 -5.48 18.73 7.07
CA LYS A 356 -6.24 17.52 7.43
C LYS A 356 -5.35 16.27 7.52
N HIS A 357 -4.38 16.13 6.61
CA HIS A 357 -3.57 14.91 6.51
C HIS A 357 -2.20 15.03 7.19
N ILE A 358 -1.58 16.20 7.18
CA ILE A 358 -0.21 16.39 7.67
C ILE A 358 -0.17 17.21 8.97
N ALA A 359 -0.78 18.40 9.02
CA ALA A 359 -0.72 19.22 10.22
C ALA A 359 -1.55 18.67 11.38
N PHE A 360 -2.55 17.82 11.09
CA PHE A 360 -3.33 17.07 12.10
C PHE A 360 -2.44 16.38 13.14
N TRP A 361 -1.29 15.86 12.73
CA TRP A 361 -0.38 15.13 13.62
C TRP A 361 0.43 16.01 14.58
N ASP A 362 0.33 17.34 14.47
CA ASP A 362 0.97 18.25 15.42
C ASP A 362 0.26 18.34 16.76
N ASP A 363 -1.08 18.11 16.74
CA ASP A 363 -1.92 18.10 17.94
C ASP A 363 -3.09 17.14 17.76
N VAL A 364 -2.96 15.93 18.29
CA VAL A 364 -3.98 14.89 18.28
C VAL A 364 -4.54 14.76 19.70
N TYR A 365 -5.70 15.36 19.95
CA TYR A 365 -6.32 15.42 21.28
C TYR A 365 -5.39 15.94 22.40
N GLY A 366 -4.52 16.89 22.09
CA GLY A 366 -3.54 17.46 23.03
C GLY A 366 -2.18 16.74 23.05
N PHE A 367 -2.00 15.67 22.26
CA PHE A 367 -0.75 14.95 22.14
C PHE A 367 -0.03 15.25 20.83
N LYS A 368 1.29 15.42 20.89
CA LYS A 368 2.14 15.56 19.72
C LYS A 368 2.43 14.19 19.12
N MET A 369 2.03 13.97 17.87
CA MET A 369 2.30 12.77 17.10
C MET A 369 3.06 13.09 15.81
N SER A 370 3.94 14.11 15.86
CA SER A 370 4.62 14.66 14.67
C SER A 370 5.50 13.63 13.93
N CYS A 371 5.93 12.56 14.62
CA CYS A 371 6.65 11.45 13.98
C CYS A 371 5.83 10.72 12.90
N MET A 372 4.49 10.77 12.97
CA MET A 372 3.61 10.17 11.96
C MET A 372 3.67 10.87 10.60
N LYS A 373 4.01 12.17 10.55
CA LYS A 373 4.02 12.95 9.31
C LYS A 373 4.88 12.34 8.23
N SER A 374 6.09 11.89 8.59
CA SER A 374 7.04 11.28 7.65
C SER A 374 6.57 9.93 7.10
N GLU A 375 5.67 9.24 7.80
CA GLU A 375 5.08 7.98 7.34
C GLU A 375 3.83 8.23 6.50
N VAL A 376 2.90 9.04 7.02
CA VAL A 376 1.64 9.38 6.32
C VAL A 376 1.91 10.00 4.95
N VAL A 377 2.92 10.84 4.84
CA VAL A 377 3.27 11.48 3.57
C VAL A 377 3.78 10.50 2.52
N LYS A 378 4.16 9.27 2.90
CA LYS A 378 4.60 8.22 1.96
C LYS A 378 3.42 7.52 1.27
N GLU A 379 2.21 7.75 1.70
CA GLU A 379 1.01 7.16 1.11
C GLU A 379 0.43 8.13 0.07
N ALA A 380 0.24 7.64 -1.16
CA ALA A 380 -0.51 8.38 -2.16
C ALA A 380 -2.00 8.30 -1.83
N SER A 381 -2.68 9.44 -1.75
CA SER A 381 -4.12 9.47 -1.50
C SER A 381 -4.91 9.61 -2.81
N VAL A 382 -6.15 9.10 -2.81
CA VAL A 382 -7.09 9.23 -3.92
C VAL A 382 -8.25 10.09 -3.46
N ASP A 383 -8.35 11.31 -4.01
CA ASP A 383 -9.38 12.28 -3.59
C ASP A 383 -9.85 13.14 -4.77
N ILE A 384 -10.97 13.83 -4.57
CA ILE A 384 -11.48 14.82 -5.53
C ILE A 384 -10.81 16.15 -5.24
N VAL A 385 -9.99 16.59 -6.17
CA VAL A 385 -9.30 17.88 -6.10
C VAL A 385 -10.20 18.97 -6.70
N LYS A 386 -10.36 20.07 -5.99
CA LYS A 386 -11.15 21.22 -6.47
C LYS A 386 -10.37 21.96 -7.57
N PRO A 387 -11.00 22.31 -8.70
CA PRO A 387 -10.35 23.04 -9.78
C PRO A 387 -9.72 24.39 -9.35
N GLU A 388 -10.32 25.08 -8.40
CA GLU A 388 -9.83 26.35 -7.87
C GLU A 388 -8.50 26.23 -7.11
N ASN A 389 -8.14 25.04 -6.65
CA ASN A 389 -6.88 24.80 -5.96
C ASN A 389 -5.71 24.57 -6.92
N ILE A 390 -5.96 24.41 -8.22
CA ILE A 390 -4.89 24.23 -9.23
C ILE A 390 -4.16 25.56 -9.40
N ILE A 391 -2.84 25.52 -9.22
CA ILE A 391 -1.97 26.70 -9.35
C ILE A 391 -0.97 26.61 -10.50
N SER A 392 -1.02 25.56 -11.30
CA SER A 392 -0.11 25.33 -12.41
C SER A 392 -0.79 24.90 -13.69
N GLU A 393 -0.08 25.04 -14.81
CA GLU A 393 -0.43 24.35 -16.04
C GLU A 393 -0.16 22.84 -15.90
N PRO A 394 -0.86 21.97 -16.67
CA PRO A 394 -0.61 20.54 -16.67
C PRO A 394 0.71 20.21 -17.39
N ALA A 395 1.38 19.17 -16.91
CA ALA A 395 2.57 18.60 -17.52
C ALA A 395 2.35 17.13 -17.83
N VAL A 396 2.41 16.75 -19.11
CA VAL A 396 2.37 15.34 -19.53
C VAL A 396 3.69 14.67 -19.13
N ILE A 397 3.61 13.58 -18.38
CA ILE A 397 4.77 12.83 -17.92
C ILE A 397 4.95 11.49 -18.62
N LYS A 398 3.86 10.92 -19.15
CA LYS A 398 3.89 9.65 -19.88
C LYS A 398 2.77 9.62 -20.90
N GLU A 399 3.10 9.17 -22.11
CA GLU A 399 2.13 8.74 -23.11
C GLU A 399 2.30 7.23 -23.34
N ILE A 400 1.20 6.52 -23.52
CA ILE A 400 1.14 5.08 -23.74
C ILE A 400 0.27 4.82 -24.97
N ASP A 401 0.82 4.16 -25.97
CA ASP A 401 0.09 3.57 -27.10
C ASP A 401 -0.16 2.09 -26.79
N CYS A 402 -1.38 1.73 -26.43
CA CYS A 402 -1.74 0.37 -26.03
C CYS A 402 -1.59 -0.66 -27.14
N CYS A 403 -1.51 -0.22 -28.40
CA CYS A 403 -1.31 -1.11 -29.54
C CYS A 403 0.16 -1.52 -29.71
N THR A 404 1.11 -0.71 -29.22
CA THR A 404 2.54 -0.89 -29.52
C THR A 404 3.43 -0.97 -28.30
N CYS A 405 3.00 -0.45 -27.14
CA CYS A 405 3.80 -0.47 -25.91
C CYS A 405 4.07 -1.90 -25.43
N GLY A 406 5.19 -2.09 -24.76
CA GLY A 406 5.51 -3.30 -24.03
C GLY A 406 5.36 -3.13 -22.51
N ILE A 407 5.36 -4.22 -21.76
CA ILE A 407 5.25 -4.20 -20.28
C ILE A 407 6.36 -3.34 -19.64
N LYS A 408 7.56 -3.34 -20.23
CA LYS A 408 8.68 -2.51 -19.74
C LYS A 408 8.40 -1.01 -19.83
N ASP A 409 7.55 -0.58 -20.75
CA ASP A 409 7.17 0.83 -20.92
C ASP A 409 6.25 1.34 -19.81
N LEU A 410 5.64 0.42 -19.05
CA LEU A 410 4.74 0.73 -17.93
C LEU A 410 5.48 1.08 -16.64
N GLN A 411 6.79 0.82 -16.59
CA GLN A 411 7.69 1.33 -15.58
C GLN A 411 8.58 2.37 -16.23
N PHE A 412 8.56 3.60 -15.73
CA PHE A 412 9.20 4.70 -16.44
C PHE A 412 9.85 5.71 -15.51
N LYS A 413 10.84 6.39 -16.06
CA LYS A 413 11.40 7.64 -15.56
C LYS A 413 11.04 8.74 -16.56
N SER A 414 10.55 9.86 -16.07
CA SER A 414 10.26 11.03 -16.90
C SER A 414 10.66 12.31 -16.19
N ASP A 415 11.28 13.21 -16.95
CA ASP A 415 11.47 14.58 -16.50
C ASP A 415 10.17 15.36 -16.72
N PHE A 416 9.83 16.25 -15.81
CA PHE A 416 8.68 17.13 -15.94
C PHE A 416 9.05 18.58 -15.64
N GLN A 417 8.23 19.47 -16.20
CA GLN A 417 8.31 20.89 -15.96
C GLN A 417 6.89 21.44 -15.75
N ILE A 418 6.64 22.00 -14.57
CA ILE A 418 5.35 22.57 -14.19
C ILE A 418 5.50 24.09 -14.11
N THR A 419 4.70 24.84 -14.89
CA THR A 419 4.69 26.31 -14.89
C THR A 419 3.55 26.82 -14.01
N LEU A 420 3.88 27.69 -13.04
CA LEU A 420 2.92 28.23 -12.07
C LEU A 420 2.09 29.37 -12.69
N MET A 421 0.76 29.23 -12.65
CA MET A 421 -0.20 30.23 -13.14
C MET A 421 -0.49 31.33 -12.12
N THR A 422 -0.32 31.02 -10.83
CA THR A 422 -0.58 31.92 -9.71
C THR A 422 0.54 31.88 -8.67
N LYS A 423 0.60 32.87 -7.78
CA LYS A 423 1.42 32.79 -6.56
C LYS A 423 0.70 31.92 -5.54
N GLY A 424 1.44 31.17 -4.73
CA GLY A 424 0.85 30.33 -3.67
C GLY A 424 1.88 29.43 -3.02
N GLU A 425 1.41 28.35 -2.46
CA GLU A 425 2.26 27.29 -1.90
C GLU A 425 1.87 25.96 -2.57
N ILE A 426 2.85 25.25 -3.11
CA ILE A 426 2.58 23.89 -3.59
C ILE A 426 2.45 23.00 -2.35
N THR A 427 1.24 22.56 -2.06
CA THR A 427 0.93 21.66 -0.93
C THR A 427 0.93 20.20 -1.37
N ALA A 428 0.65 19.94 -2.64
CA ALA A 428 0.71 18.62 -3.25
C ALA A 428 0.95 18.72 -4.78
N ILE A 429 1.46 17.63 -5.33
CA ILE A 429 1.41 17.32 -6.76
C ILE A 429 0.25 16.36 -6.99
N VAL A 430 -0.53 16.60 -8.03
CA VAL A 430 -1.72 15.81 -8.37
C VAL A 430 -1.54 15.16 -9.70
N GLY A 431 -1.71 13.83 -9.74
CA GLY A 431 -1.68 13.03 -10.94
C GLY A 431 -3.09 12.67 -11.42
N TYR A 432 -3.28 12.73 -12.72
CA TYR A 432 -4.50 12.32 -13.42
C TYR A 432 -4.17 11.80 -14.81
N PHE A 433 -5.16 11.28 -15.52
CA PHE A 433 -4.93 10.69 -16.83
C PHE A 433 -6.04 11.02 -17.83
N ASP A 434 -5.69 10.99 -19.12
CA ASP A 434 -6.62 11.07 -20.23
C ASP A 434 -6.62 9.77 -21.02
N ILE A 435 -7.79 9.41 -21.53
CA ILE A 435 -8.04 8.20 -22.29
C ILE A 435 -8.57 8.57 -23.69
N PHE A 436 -8.05 7.92 -24.73
CA PHE A 436 -8.38 8.21 -26.11
C PHE A 436 -8.82 6.94 -26.85
N PHE A 437 -9.80 7.12 -27.73
CA PHE A 437 -10.31 6.15 -28.68
C PHE A 437 -10.20 6.75 -30.10
N ASP A 438 -8.99 6.69 -30.65
CA ASP A 438 -8.61 7.42 -31.87
C ASP A 438 -8.37 6.51 -33.08
N LYS A 439 -7.78 5.31 -32.83
CA LYS A 439 -7.30 4.44 -33.90
C LYS A 439 -8.44 3.90 -34.75
N GLN A 440 -8.36 4.07 -36.06
CA GLN A 440 -9.39 3.65 -37.01
C GLN A 440 -10.77 4.28 -36.82
N CYS A 441 -10.89 5.30 -35.96
CA CYS A 441 -12.17 5.94 -35.64
C CYS A 441 -12.45 7.12 -36.54
N ASN A 442 -13.65 7.17 -37.10
CA ASN A 442 -14.16 8.35 -37.81
C ASN A 442 -14.49 9.48 -36.83
N LYS A 443 -15.05 9.12 -35.68
CA LYS A 443 -15.30 10.00 -34.55
C LYS A 443 -14.40 9.64 -33.37
N LYS A 444 -13.48 10.52 -33.08
CA LYS A 444 -12.60 10.39 -31.92
C LYS A 444 -13.37 10.68 -30.65
N VAL A 445 -13.17 9.85 -29.66
CA VAL A 445 -13.74 10.01 -28.30
C VAL A 445 -12.59 10.05 -27.31
N MET A 446 -12.72 10.92 -26.30
CA MET A 446 -11.78 10.98 -25.21
C MET A 446 -12.51 11.33 -23.90
N PHE A 447 -11.91 10.96 -22.79
CA PHE A 447 -12.28 11.49 -21.49
C PHE A 447 -11.06 11.75 -20.62
N SER A 448 -11.22 12.59 -19.62
CA SER A 448 -10.17 12.98 -18.70
C SER A 448 -10.62 12.79 -17.26
N THR A 449 -9.69 12.38 -16.40
CA THR A 449 -9.86 12.36 -14.94
C THR A 449 -9.30 13.64 -14.29
N SER A 450 -9.03 14.68 -15.07
CA SER A 450 -8.54 15.98 -14.60
C SER A 450 -9.44 16.59 -13.54
N PRO A 451 -8.89 17.30 -12.54
CA PRO A 451 -9.71 18.07 -11.58
C PRO A 451 -10.64 19.07 -12.24
N SER A 452 -10.32 19.55 -13.45
CA SER A 452 -11.15 20.50 -14.22
C SER A 452 -12.24 19.83 -15.05
N SER A 453 -12.28 18.50 -15.09
CA SER A 453 -13.29 17.71 -15.81
C SER A 453 -14.40 17.21 -14.87
N THR A 454 -15.46 16.65 -15.43
CA THR A 454 -16.48 15.98 -14.62
C THR A 454 -15.84 14.85 -13.83
N ALA A 455 -16.07 14.82 -12.52
CA ALA A 455 -15.48 13.83 -11.63
C ALA A 455 -15.86 12.41 -12.04
N THR A 456 -14.88 11.50 -11.98
CA THR A 456 -15.01 10.07 -12.23
C THR A 456 -14.75 9.29 -10.95
N HIS A 457 -15.06 8.00 -10.93
CA HIS A 457 -14.76 7.13 -9.79
C HIS A 457 -13.25 6.99 -9.53
N TRP A 458 -12.37 7.22 -10.54
CA TRP A 458 -10.92 7.27 -10.35
C TRP A 458 -10.43 8.47 -9.58
N LYS A 459 -11.24 9.55 -9.48
CA LYS A 459 -10.83 10.80 -8.81
C LYS A 459 -9.44 11.26 -9.30
N GLN A 460 -8.60 11.79 -8.43
CA GLN A 460 -7.21 12.12 -8.72
C GLN A 460 -6.29 11.50 -7.68
N THR A 461 -5.04 11.25 -8.07
CA THR A 461 -4.00 10.80 -7.15
C THR A 461 -3.25 11.99 -6.60
N VAL A 462 -3.23 12.12 -5.29
CA VAL A 462 -2.64 13.28 -4.59
C VAL A 462 -1.36 12.85 -3.88
N PHE A 463 -0.27 13.49 -4.23
CA PHE A 463 1.05 13.35 -3.65
C PHE A 463 1.31 14.54 -2.72
N LEU A 464 0.92 14.41 -1.44
CA LEU A 464 1.10 15.47 -0.45
C LEU A 464 2.58 15.73 -0.20
N LEU A 465 2.97 16.99 -0.07
CA LEU A 465 4.32 17.35 0.32
C LEU A 465 4.42 17.46 1.84
N GLU A 466 5.46 16.91 2.42
CA GLU A 466 5.73 17.11 3.86
C GLU A 466 5.88 18.59 4.19
N LYS A 467 6.59 19.31 3.31
CA LYS A 467 6.83 20.75 3.43
C LYS A 467 6.34 21.48 2.18
N PRO A 468 5.29 22.31 2.29
CA PRO A 468 4.84 23.13 1.18
C PRO A 468 5.94 24.03 0.63
N ILE A 469 5.89 24.27 -0.70
CA ILE A 469 6.88 25.07 -1.42
C ILE A 469 6.24 26.39 -1.84
N THR A 470 6.77 27.53 -1.36
CA THR A 470 6.29 28.86 -1.77
C THR A 470 6.75 29.18 -3.17
N VAL A 471 5.79 29.59 -4.03
CA VAL A 471 6.02 29.87 -5.46
C VAL A 471 5.38 31.17 -5.87
N LYS A 472 5.86 31.72 -7.00
CA LYS A 472 5.34 32.93 -7.63
C LYS A 472 4.75 32.59 -9.01
N LYS A 473 3.85 33.44 -9.50
CA LYS A 473 3.36 33.35 -10.86
C LYS A 473 4.50 33.41 -11.87
N GLY A 474 4.54 32.44 -12.80
CA GLY A 474 5.56 32.33 -13.83
C GLY A 474 6.79 31.54 -13.39
N ASP A 475 6.90 31.14 -12.12
CA ASP A 475 7.92 30.22 -11.68
C ASP A 475 7.76 28.87 -12.39
N THR A 476 8.86 28.19 -12.58
CA THR A 476 8.87 26.86 -13.22
C THR A 476 9.53 25.87 -12.28
N VAL A 477 8.78 24.89 -11.85
CA VAL A 477 9.27 23.76 -11.06
C VAL A 477 9.68 22.64 -12.01
N LYS A 478 10.94 22.21 -11.94
CA LYS A 478 11.48 21.09 -12.72
C LYS A 478 11.74 19.92 -11.80
N GLY A 479 11.44 18.74 -12.29
CA GLY A 479 11.64 17.53 -11.50
C GLY A 479 11.69 16.28 -12.36
N THR A 480 11.85 15.16 -11.70
CA THR A 480 11.84 13.83 -12.29
C THR A 480 10.86 12.96 -11.53
N ILE A 481 10.05 12.21 -12.23
CA ILE A 481 9.18 11.18 -11.66
C ILE A 481 9.69 9.80 -12.08
N TYR A 482 9.69 8.88 -11.11
CA TYR A 482 9.91 7.46 -11.33
C TYR A 482 8.63 6.72 -10.92
N CYS A 483 8.04 6.00 -11.85
CA CYS A 483 6.90 5.12 -11.58
C CYS A 483 7.32 3.68 -11.82
N ARG A 484 7.18 2.83 -10.82
CA ARG A 484 7.51 1.41 -10.93
C ARG A 484 6.58 0.57 -10.10
N LYS A 485 6.42 -0.69 -10.47
CA LYS A 485 5.69 -1.67 -9.69
C LYS A 485 6.42 -2.00 -8.39
N ASN A 486 5.67 -2.31 -7.37
CA ASN A 486 6.22 -2.85 -6.13
C ASN A 486 6.60 -4.32 -6.36
N ARG A 487 7.84 -4.71 -6.01
CA ARG A 487 8.32 -6.09 -6.21
C ARG A 487 7.61 -7.12 -5.34
N LYS A 488 7.05 -6.69 -4.20
CA LYS A 488 6.32 -7.57 -3.27
C LYS A 488 4.85 -7.72 -3.64
N ASP A 489 4.31 -6.71 -4.29
CA ASP A 489 2.93 -6.68 -4.77
C ASP A 489 2.93 -5.96 -6.14
N PRO A 490 2.96 -6.71 -7.26
CA PRO A 490 3.03 -6.13 -8.61
C PRO A 490 1.81 -5.30 -9.01
N ARG A 491 0.71 -5.35 -8.24
CA ARG A 491 -0.46 -4.51 -8.45
C ARG A 491 -0.30 -3.13 -7.84
N SER A 492 0.56 -2.99 -6.83
CA SER A 492 0.89 -1.72 -6.18
C SER A 492 1.97 -0.95 -6.94
N LEU A 493 1.95 0.38 -6.80
CA LEU A 493 2.94 1.27 -7.41
C LEU A 493 3.81 1.96 -6.36
N LEU A 494 5.09 2.12 -6.71
CA LEU A 494 6.02 3.00 -6.03
C LEU A 494 6.31 4.19 -6.96
N ILE A 495 5.96 5.39 -6.50
CA ILE A 495 6.08 6.64 -7.27
C ILE A 495 7.05 7.55 -6.52
N THR A 496 8.18 7.85 -7.13
CA THR A 496 9.18 8.76 -6.56
C THR A 496 9.18 10.07 -7.33
N LEU A 497 8.92 11.16 -6.62
CA LEU A 497 9.03 12.52 -7.12
C LEU A 497 10.32 13.15 -6.60
N ASN A 498 11.11 13.71 -7.50
CA ASN A 498 12.34 14.43 -7.18
C ASN A 498 12.28 15.83 -7.81
N PHE A 499 12.14 16.87 -7.01
CA PHE A 499 12.09 18.27 -7.45
C PHE A 499 12.42 19.21 -6.28
N GLU A 500 12.91 20.42 -6.61
CA GLU A 500 13.24 21.47 -5.63
C GLU A 500 14.07 20.97 -4.44
N ASN A 501 15.10 20.13 -4.71
CA ASN A 501 15.97 19.50 -3.71
C ASN A 501 15.24 18.57 -2.70
N GLN A 502 14.02 18.16 -3.00
CA GLN A 502 13.27 17.18 -2.22
C GLN A 502 13.11 15.90 -3.02
N THR A 503 13.26 14.76 -2.36
CA THR A 503 12.96 13.45 -2.94
C THR A 503 11.96 12.76 -2.02
N GLN A 504 10.81 12.43 -2.56
CA GLN A 504 9.74 11.79 -1.81
C GLN A 504 9.20 10.61 -2.59
N THR A 505 9.08 9.47 -1.91
CA THR A 505 8.54 8.24 -2.51
C THR A 505 7.20 7.92 -1.87
N TYR A 506 6.23 7.65 -2.71
CA TYR A 506 4.87 7.32 -2.34
C TYR A 506 4.58 5.87 -2.70
N LEU A 507 3.91 5.19 -1.80
CA LEU A 507 3.30 3.88 -2.04
C LEU A 507 1.82 4.08 -2.38
N MET A 508 1.37 3.44 -3.45
CA MET A 508 -0.03 3.31 -3.82
C MET A 508 -0.37 1.82 -3.73
N GLN A 509 -1.20 1.46 -2.76
CA GLN A 509 -1.62 0.09 -2.44
C GLN A 509 -3.11 0.01 -2.13
#